data_06a073de484e5cf582c25c35776bdd69
#
_entry.id   06a073de484e5cf582c25c35776bdd69
#
_cell.length_a   1.000
_cell.length_b   1.000
_cell.length_c   1.000
_cell.angle_alpha   90.00
_cell.angle_beta   90.00
_cell.angle_gamma   90.00
#
_symmetry.space_group_name_H-M   'P 1'
#
loop_
_entity.id
_entity.type
_entity.pdbx_description
1 polymer ?
#
loop_
_entity_poly.entity_id
_entity_poly.type
_entity_poly.pdbx_seq_one_letter_code
_entity_poly.pdbx_strand_id
1 'polypeptide(L)'
;PDDMADGWILGIESTAHTLSFGLVDATGSPRPSCTDTLRPTEGGIHPREAADHHVEVSSHLLKKLLADNNLKPSEIGAVSYSQGPGMGACLRTGAAAARSISTYLGVPLVGVNHCVAHIEIGREQCGCKDPILLYVSGGNTQVIARLDGRYRVLGETLDIGIGNMLDKFARNHGIPFPGGPVIEKHALEWLENNPNSSLQGLELPYAVHG
;
A
#
# COMPACT_ATOMS: atom_id res chain seq x y z
N PRO A 1 -11.05 -28.16 4.01
CA PRO A 1 -9.99 -27.17 4.19
C PRO A 1 -8.62 -27.66 3.72
N ASP A 2 -8.54 -28.83 3.06
CA ASP A 2 -7.27 -29.48 2.68
C ASP A 2 -6.88 -29.28 1.21
N ASP A 3 -7.57 -28.40 0.47
CA ASP A 3 -7.26 -28.04 -0.93
C ASP A 3 -6.60 -26.65 -1.04
N MET A 4 -5.69 -26.31 -0.13
CA MET A 4 -4.77 -25.21 -0.40
C MET A 4 -3.75 -25.71 -1.43
N ALA A 5 -3.91 -25.22 -2.67
CA ALA A 5 -3.12 -25.61 -3.81
C ALA A 5 -1.62 -25.65 -3.50
N ASP A 6 -0.97 -26.75 -3.82
CA ASP A 6 0.48 -26.84 -3.93
C ASP A 6 0.94 -25.80 -4.97
N GLY A 7 1.36 -24.61 -4.55
CA GLY A 7 1.78 -23.57 -5.49
C GLY A 7 1.96 -22.21 -4.83
N TRP A 8 2.44 -21.28 -5.66
CA TRP A 8 2.66 -19.90 -5.25
C TRP A 8 1.35 -19.11 -5.27
N ILE A 9 1.18 -18.20 -4.31
CA ILE A 9 0.09 -17.23 -4.32
C ILE A 9 0.62 -15.94 -4.95
N LEU A 10 0.01 -15.52 -6.05
CA LEU A 10 0.30 -14.26 -6.71
C LEU A 10 -0.55 -13.15 -6.08
N GLY A 11 0.10 -12.14 -5.50
CA GLY A 11 -0.53 -10.93 -4.97
C GLY A 11 -0.43 -9.76 -5.95
N ILE A 12 -1.52 -8.99 -6.08
CA ILE A 12 -1.61 -7.81 -6.96
C ILE A 12 -2.05 -6.62 -6.12
N GLU A 13 -1.20 -5.61 -6.02
CA GLU A 13 -1.52 -4.33 -5.38
C GLU A 13 -1.64 -3.24 -6.45
N SER A 14 -2.78 -2.54 -6.45
CA SER A 14 -3.10 -1.52 -7.47
C SER A 14 -3.98 -0.39 -6.93
N THR A 15 -3.95 -0.13 -5.63
CA THR A 15 -4.93 0.79 -5.00
C THR A 15 -4.70 2.26 -5.33
N ALA A 16 -3.49 2.65 -5.69
CA ALA A 16 -3.12 4.04 -5.99
C ALA A 16 -2.27 4.14 -7.26
N HIS A 17 -1.20 4.91 -7.24
CA HIS A 17 -0.33 5.19 -8.39
C HIS A 17 0.78 4.15 -8.61
N THR A 18 0.85 3.16 -7.75
CA THR A 18 1.84 2.08 -7.81
C THR A 18 1.15 0.77 -8.16
N LEU A 19 1.68 0.06 -9.16
CA LEU A 19 1.31 -1.32 -9.44
C LEU A 19 2.41 -2.24 -8.93
N SER A 20 2.04 -3.26 -8.16
CA SER A 20 2.97 -4.26 -7.66
C SER A 20 2.44 -5.67 -7.85
N PHE A 21 3.35 -6.58 -8.18
CA PHE A 21 3.13 -8.01 -8.13
C PHE A 21 4.08 -8.65 -7.13
N GLY A 22 3.56 -9.51 -6.27
CA GLY A 22 4.35 -10.25 -5.27
C GLY A 22 3.98 -11.72 -5.26
N LEU A 23 4.86 -12.53 -4.68
CA LEU A 23 4.67 -13.98 -4.54
C LEU A 23 4.90 -14.38 -3.09
N VAL A 24 4.05 -15.26 -2.61
CA VAL A 24 4.27 -15.96 -1.33
C VAL A 24 4.02 -17.46 -1.54
N ASP A 25 4.72 -18.29 -0.79
CA ASP A 25 4.46 -19.73 -0.78
C ASP A 25 3.31 -20.09 0.17
N ALA A 26 2.97 -21.36 0.25
CA ALA A 26 1.91 -21.86 1.13
C ALA A 26 2.19 -21.64 2.64
N THR A 27 3.44 -21.38 3.02
CA THR A 27 3.83 -21.03 4.39
C THR A 27 3.72 -19.54 4.70
N GLY A 28 3.45 -18.69 3.68
CA GLY A 28 3.44 -17.23 3.79
C GLY A 28 4.81 -16.59 3.56
N SER A 29 5.85 -17.37 3.18
CA SER A 29 7.18 -16.83 2.94
C SER A 29 7.24 -16.05 1.63
N PRO A 30 7.61 -14.75 1.66
CA PRO A 30 7.60 -13.90 0.48
C PRO A 30 8.83 -14.13 -0.41
N ARG A 31 8.65 -13.86 -1.70
CA ARG A 31 9.73 -13.69 -2.68
C ARG A 31 9.88 -12.22 -3.07
N PRO A 32 11.00 -11.84 -3.69
CA PRO A 32 11.16 -10.49 -4.24
C PRO A 32 10.00 -10.11 -5.15
N SER A 33 9.40 -8.95 -4.90
CA SER A 33 8.29 -8.39 -5.68
C SER A 33 8.78 -7.53 -6.84
N CYS A 34 7.91 -7.29 -7.82
CA CYS A 34 8.12 -6.32 -8.89
C CYS A 34 7.13 -5.18 -8.75
N THR A 35 7.63 -3.96 -8.84
CA THR A 35 6.85 -2.75 -8.63
C THR A 35 7.17 -1.71 -9.70
N ASP A 36 6.14 -1.00 -10.16
CA ASP A 36 6.28 0.19 -10.98
C ASP A 36 5.37 1.30 -10.47
N THR A 37 5.88 2.53 -10.43
CA THR A 37 5.21 3.67 -9.82
C THR A 37 5.11 4.82 -10.80
N LEU A 38 3.89 5.25 -11.09
CA LEU A 38 3.64 6.48 -11.84
C LEU A 38 4.21 7.68 -11.07
N ARG A 39 5.10 8.42 -11.72
CA ARG A 39 5.66 9.67 -11.19
C ARG A 39 5.22 10.83 -12.06
N PRO A 40 4.17 11.57 -11.66
CA PRO A 40 3.74 12.73 -12.42
C PRO A 40 4.84 13.79 -12.46
N THR A 41 5.03 14.42 -13.59
CA THR A 41 6.01 15.51 -13.77
C THR A 41 5.52 16.83 -13.18
N GLU A 42 4.20 17.00 -13.10
CA GLU A 42 3.54 18.17 -12.54
C GLU A 42 2.26 17.79 -11.81
N GLY A 43 1.89 18.55 -10.80
CA GLY A 43 0.64 18.36 -10.06
C GLY A 43 0.62 17.16 -9.12
N GLY A 44 -0.57 16.62 -8.87
CA GLY A 44 -0.83 15.43 -8.09
C GLY A 44 -1.16 14.23 -8.97
N ILE A 45 -1.42 13.08 -8.34
CA ILE A 45 -1.75 11.84 -9.05
C ILE A 45 -3.17 11.93 -9.59
N HIS A 46 -3.31 11.80 -10.92
CA HIS A 46 -4.61 11.72 -11.57
C HIS A 46 -5.06 10.25 -11.66
N PRO A 47 -6.26 9.88 -11.13
CA PRO A 47 -6.68 8.47 -11.05
C PRO A 47 -6.74 7.74 -12.40
N ARG A 48 -7.06 8.44 -13.48
CA ARG A 48 -7.11 7.86 -14.81
C ARG A 48 -5.71 7.55 -15.35
N GLU A 49 -4.79 8.49 -15.20
CA GLU A 49 -3.40 8.31 -15.63
C GLU A 49 -2.74 7.15 -14.86
N ALA A 50 -3.02 7.04 -13.56
CA ALA A 50 -2.53 5.92 -12.77
C ALA A 50 -3.10 4.57 -13.25
N ALA A 51 -4.38 4.52 -13.63
CA ALA A 51 -4.99 3.32 -14.17
C ALA A 51 -4.43 2.95 -15.56
N ASP A 52 -4.23 3.94 -16.44
CA ASP A 52 -3.63 3.75 -17.76
C ASP A 52 -2.19 3.22 -17.64
N HIS A 53 -1.40 3.80 -16.73
CA HIS A 53 -0.06 3.30 -16.37
C HIS A 53 -0.10 1.85 -15.89
N HIS A 54 -1.06 1.47 -15.03
CA HIS A 54 -1.19 0.09 -14.57
C HIS A 54 -1.46 -0.88 -15.73
N VAL A 55 -2.29 -0.49 -16.69
CA VAL A 55 -2.54 -1.30 -17.89
C VAL A 55 -1.25 -1.48 -18.70
N GLU A 56 -0.52 -0.41 -18.93
CA GLU A 56 0.71 -0.41 -19.71
C GLU A 56 1.79 -1.32 -19.13
N VAL A 57 2.07 -1.21 -17.83
CA VAL A 57 3.18 -1.92 -17.19
C VAL A 57 2.85 -3.33 -16.71
N SER A 58 1.57 -3.67 -16.55
CA SER A 58 1.09 -4.91 -15.92
C SER A 58 1.71 -6.18 -16.53
N SER A 59 1.66 -6.32 -17.87
CA SER A 59 2.18 -7.51 -18.55
C SER A 59 3.70 -7.65 -18.38
N HIS A 60 4.42 -6.54 -18.45
CA HIS A 60 5.87 -6.52 -18.27
C HIS A 60 6.26 -6.91 -16.85
N LEU A 61 5.60 -6.32 -15.85
CA LEU A 61 5.87 -6.59 -14.42
C LEU A 61 5.61 -8.05 -14.06
N LEU A 62 4.51 -8.64 -14.55
CA LEU A 62 4.21 -10.05 -14.29
C LEU A 62 5.27 -10.97 -14.91
N LYS A 63 5.65 -10.72 -16.15
CA LYS A 63 6.71 -11.49 -16.82
C LYS A 63 8.05 -11.38 -16.09
N LYS A 64 8.39 -10.17 -15.67
CA LYS A 64 9.59 -9.90 -14.90
C LYS A 64 9.57 -10.64 -13.56
N LEU A 65 8.47 -10.57 -12.80
CA LEU A 65 8.31 -11.27 -11.53
C LEU A 65 8.57 -12.77 -11.66
N LEU A 66 7.95 -13.40 -12.65
CA LEU A 66 8.10 -14.83 -12.88
C LEU A 66 9.53 -15.20 -13.29
N ALA A 67 10.15 -14.41 -14.17
CA ALA A 67 11.53 -14.62 -14.61
C ALA A 67 12.53 -14.45 -13.45
N ASP A 68 12.42 -13.38 -12.68
CA ASP A 68 13.31 -13.08 -11.53
C ASP A 68 13.22 -14.18 -10.44
N ASN A 69 12.07 -14.84 -10.32
CA ASN A 69 11.86 -15.92 -9.37
C ASN A 69 12.02 -17.32 -9.98
N ASN A 70 12.37 -17.40 -11.28
CA ASN A 70 12.52 -18.67 -12.02
C ASN A 70 11.26 -19.56 -11.95
N LEU A 71 10.08 -18.95 -12.08
CA LEU A 71 8.78 -19.62 -11.98
C LEU A 71 8.04 -19.64 -13.34
N LYS A 72 7.29 -20.72 -13.55
CA LYS A 72 6.33 -20.83 -14.65
C LYS A 72 4.95 -20.38 -14.19
N PRO A 73 4.10 -19.84 -15.05
CA PRO A 73 2.72 -19.50 -14.72
C PRO A 73 1.92 -20.66 -14.10
N SER A 74 2.21 -21.90 -14.48
CA SER A 74 1.55 -23.11 -13.97
C SER A 74 1.88 -23.43 -12.50
N GLU A 75 2.86 -22.77 -11.91
CA GLU A 75 3.22 -22.93 -10.50
C GLU A 75 2.46 -21.97 -9.59
N ILE A 76 1.63 -21.09 -10.16
CA ILE A 76 0.71 -20.22 -9.40
C ILE A 76 -0.52 -21.04 -9.04
N GLY A 77 -0.76 -21.21 -7.75
CA GLY A 77 -1.89 -21.96 -7.19
C GLY A 77 -3.08 -21.10 -6.78
N ALA A 78 -2.88 -19.78 -6.60
CA ALA A 78 -3.96 -18.84 -6.32
C ALA A 78 -3.56 -17.41 -6.74
N VAL A 79 -4.56 -16.55 -6.96
CA VAL A 79 -4.38 -15.12 -7.19
C VAL A 79 -5.10 -14.34 -6.11
N SER A 80 -4.42 -13.38 -5.50
CA SER A 80 -5.01 -12.39 -4.59
C SER A 80 -4.83 -10.98 -5.14
N TYR A 81 -5.73 -10.07 -4.80
CA TYR A 81 -5.63 -8.69 -5.22
C TYR A 81 -6.22 -7.73 -4.20
N SER A 82 -5.73 -6.51 -4.16
CA SER A 82 -6.28 -5.43 -3.34
C SER A 82 -7.65 -5.03 -3.85
N GLN A 83 -8.70 -5.41 -3.11
CA GLN A 83 -10.09 -5.11 -3.46
C GLN A 83 -10.48 -3.65 -3.16
N GLY A 84 -9.80 -3.02 -2.22
CA GLY A 84 -10.01 -1.66 -1.74
C GLY A 84 -9.71 -1.52 -0.25
N PRO A 85 -9.76 -0.32 0.30
CA PRO A 85 -10.02 0.98 -0.35
C PRO A 85 -8.89 1.45 -1.27
N GLY A 86 -9.21 2.38 -2.20
CA GLY A 86 -8.26 2.94 -3.15
C GLY A 86 -8.93 3.74 -4.27
N MET A 87 -8.14 4.18 -5.25
CA MET A 87 -8.64 4.90 -6.41
C MET A 87 -9.44 3.96 -7.32
N GLY A 88 -10.72 4.25 -7.55
CA GLY A 88 -11.66 3.37 -8.24
C GLY A 88 -11.21 2.92 -9.64
N ALA A 89 -10.53 3.77 -10.41
CA ALA A 89 -9.99 3.41 -11.71
C ALA A 89 -8.88 2.35 -11.58
N CYS A 90 -7.93 2.56 -10.67
CA CYS A 90 -6.82 1.65 -10.39
C CYS A 90 -7.32 0.30 -9.83
N LEU A 91 -8.26 0.33 -8.89
CA LEU A 91 -8.89 -0.89 -8.35
C LEU A 91 -9.55 -1.75 -9.44
N ARG A 92 -10.26 -1.12 -10.38
CA ARG A 92 -10.87 -1.85 -11.51
C ARG A 92 -9.83 -2.49 -12.41
N THR A 93 -8.73 -1.79 -12.69
CA THR A 93 -7.62 -2.34 -13.50
C THR A 93 -6.98 -3.54 -12.82
N GLY A 94 -6.65 -3.43 -11.52
CA GLY A 94 -6.09 -4.55 -10.75
C GLY A 94 -7.04 -5.74 -10.66
N ALA A 95 -8.33 -5.50 -10.40
CA ALA A 95 -9.34 -6.55 -10.36
C ALA A 95 -9.52 -7.25 -11.72
N ALA A 96 -9.46 -6.51 -12.84
CA ALA A 96 -9.51 -7.08 -14.18
C ALA A 96 -8.28 -7.94 -14.47
N ALA A 97 -7.08 -7.47 -14.15
CA ALA A 97 -5.84 -8.24 -14.30
C ALA A 97 -5.89 -9.53 -13.46
N ALA A 98 -6.24 -9.41 -12.17
CA ALA A 98 -6.35 -10.55 -11.26
C ALA A 98 -7.34 -11.60 -11.75
N ARG A 99 -8.53 -11.18 -12.19
CA ARG A 99 -9.55 -12.05 -12.73
C ARG A 99 -9.10 -12.75 -14.03
N SER A 100 -8.45 -12.00 -14.93
CA SER A 100 -7.93 -12.57 -16.17
C SER A 100 -6.88 -13.64 -15.92
N ILE A 101 -5.94 -13.39 -15.02
CA ILE A 101 -4.89 -14.35 -14.65
C ILE A 101 -5.51 -15.58 -13.97
N SER A 102 -6.37 -15.39 -12.96
CA SER A 102 -7.04 -16.48 -12.25
C SER A 102 -7.86 -17.36 -13.22
N THR A 103 -8.62 -16.74 -14.13
CA THR A 103 -9.42 -17.47 -15.11
C THR A 103 -8.54 -18.24 -16.10
N TYR A 104 -7.46 -17.63 -16.60
CA TYR A 104 -6.54 -18.28 -17.51
C TYR A 104 -5.83 -19.49 -16.89
N LEU A 105 -5.44 -19.37 -15.62
CA LEU A 105 -4.74 -20.45 -14.91
C LEU A 105 -5.71 -21.48 -14.29
N GLY A 106 -6.99 -21.17 -14.19
CA GLY A 106 -7.97 -22.03 -13.53
C GLY A 106 -7.80 -22.12 -12.01
N VAL A 107 -7.27 -21.06 -11.37
CA VAL A 107 -6.95 -21.03 -9.94
C VAL A 107 -7.88 -20.09 -9.17
N PRO A 108 -8.02 -20.28 -7.82
CA PRO A 108 -8.84 -19.41 -6.99
C PRO A 108 -8.43 -17.94 -7.07
N LEU A 109 -9.43 -17.03 -6.93
CA LEU A 109 -9.27 -15.59 -6.85
C LEU A 109 -9.75 -15.10 -5.48
N VAL A 110 -8.91 -14.33 -4.77
CA VAL A 110 -9.20 -13.80 -3.44
C VAL A 110 -9.06 -12.28 -3.42
N GLY A 111 -10.15 -11.58 -3.05
CA GLY A 111 -10.11 -10.14 -2.78
C GLY A 111 -9.64 -9.86 -1.37
N VAL A 112 -8.63 -9.01 -1.22
CA VAL A 112 -8.04 -8.64 0.08
C VAL A 112 -8.28 -7.17 0.34
N ASN A 113 -8.68 -6.82 1.56
CA ASN A 113 -8.76 -5.43 1.98
C ASN A 113 -7.34 -4.85 2.10
N HIS A 114 -7.09 -3.73 1.43
CA HIS A 114 -5.78 -3.07 1.39
C HIS A 114 -5.22 -2.72 2.77
N CYS A 115 -6.06 -2.19 3.67
CA CYS A 115 -5.62 -1.85 5.03
C CYS A 115 -5.29 -3.12 5.84
N VAL A 116 -6.05 -4.20 5.64
CA VAL A 116 -5.75 -5.49 6.26
C VAL A 116 -4.42 -6.05 5.75
N ALA A 117 -4.12 -5.93 4.46
CA ALA A 117 -2.84 -6.35 3.91
C ALA A 117 -1.66 -5.62 4.57
N HIS A 118 -1.78 -4.30 4.82
CA HIS A 118 -0.77 -3.54 5.56
C HIS A 118 -0.60 -4.03 7.01
N ILE A 119 -1.69 -4.40 7.68
CA ILE A 119 -1.62 -4.93 9.05
C ILE A 119 -0.92 -6.28 9.04
N GLU A 120 -1.30 -7.17 8.12
CA GLU A 120 -0.77 -8.52 8.06
C GLU A 120 0.73 -8.52 7.73
N ILE A 121 1.19 -7.71 6.78
CA ILE A 121 2.63 -7.61 6.50
C ILE A 121 3.40 -7.04 7.70
N GLY A 122 2.84 -6.07 8.41
CA GLY A 122 3.44 -5.53 9.64
C GLY A 122 3.51 -6.57 10.74
N ARG A 123 2.46 -7.37 10.91
CA ARG A 123 2.44 -8.47 11.88
C ARG A 123 3.52 -9.52 11.58
N GLU A 124 3.63 -9.92 10.33
CA GLU A 124 4.61 -10.89 9.86
C GLU A 124 6.04 -10.38 10.09
N GLN A 125 6.33 -9.17 9.65
CA GLN A 125 7.69 -8.57 9.76
C GLN A 125 8.12 -8.32 11.21
N CYS A 126 7.18 -7.96 12.09
CA CYS A 126 7.47 -7.65 13.50
C CYS A 126 7.27 -8.86 14.44
N GLY A 127 6.74 -9.97 13.98
CA GLY A 127 6.39 -11.12 14.81
C GLY A 127 5.28 -10.82 15.83
N CYS A 128 4.42 -9.84 15.58
CA CYS A 128 3.37 -9.40 16.49
C CYS A 128 2.08 -10.22 16.28
N LYS A 129 1.46 -10.70 17.38
CA LYS A 129 0.18 -11.44 17.30
C LYS A 129 -1.02 -10.51 17.16
N ASP A 130 -1.17 -9.57 18.07
CA ASP A 130 -2.32 -8.65 18.15
C ASP A 130 -1.83 -7.20 18.30
N PRO A 131 -1.29 -6.59 17.23
CA PRO A 131 -0.77 -5.22 17.29
C PRO A 131 -1.89 -4.19 17.31
N ILE A 132 -1.58 -3.01 17.89
CA ILE A 132 -2.26 -1.77 17.55
C ILE A 132 -1.46 -1.12 16.43
N LEU A 133 -2.12 -0.87 15.31
CA LEU A 133 -1.52 -0.27 14.14
C LEU A 133 -1.93 1.20 14.02
N LEU A 134 -0.97 2.09 13.89
CA LEU A 134 -1.20 3.43 13.35
C LEU A 134 -1.03 3.35 11.82
N TYR A 135 -2.15 3.31 11.12
CA TYR A 135 -2.18 3.32 9.66
C TYR A 135 -2.16 4.75 9.13
N VAL A 136 -1.12 5.09 8.40
CA VAL A 136 -0.90 6.45 7.88
C VAL A 136 -0.71 6.40 6.38
N SER A 137 -1.60 7.05 5.65
CA SER A 137 -1.51 7.13 4.18
C SER A 137 -1.89 8.52 3.66
N GLY A 138 -1.82 8.71 2.34
CA GLY A 138 -2.27 9.93 1.69
C GLY A 138 -3.75 10.21 1.94
N GLY A 139 -4.59 9.20 1.74
CA GLY A 139 -6.06 9.35 1.79
C GLY A 139 -6.69 9.03 3.14
N ASN A 140 -5.99 8.36 4.04
CA ASN A 140 -6.56 7.86 5.29
C ASN A 140 -5.54 7.82 6.42
N THR A 141 -6.02 8.05 7.66
CA THR A 141 -5.26 7.87 8.88
C THR A 141 -6.15 7.20 9.90
N GLN A 142 -5.77 6.02 10.36
CA GLN A 142 -6.57 5.21 11.27
C GLN A 142 -5.71 4.59 12.36
N VAL A 143 -6.31 4.41 13.54
CA VAL A 143 -5.80 3.53 14.59
C VAL A 143 -6.61 2.25 14.54
N ILE A 144 -5.96 1.14 14.26
CA ILE A 144 -6.61 -0.16 14.06
C ILE A 144 -6.03 -1.15 15.06
N ALA A 145 -6.88 -1.91 15.73
CA ALA A 145 -6.47 -3.01 16.59
C ALA A 145 -6.96 -4.34 16.01
N ARG A 146 -6.15 -5.39 16.18
CA ARG A 146 -6.60 -6.76 16.00
C ARG A 146 -6.92 -7.33 17.38
N LEU A 147 -8.21 -7.63 17.58
CA LEU A 147 -8.73 -8.17 18.86
C LEU A 147 -9.51 -9.44 18.55
N ASP A 148 -9.15 -10.53 19.21
CA ASP A 148 -9.80 -11.85 19.04
C ASP A 148 -9.95 -12.28 17.57
N GLY A 149 -8.89 -12.08 16.78
CA GLY A 149 -8.86 -12.44 15.36
C GLY A 149 -9.65 -11.49 14.44
N ARG A 150 -10.16 -10.37 14.94
CA ARG A 150 -10.94 -9.40 14.17
C ARG A 150 -10.24 -8.03 14.18
N TYR A 151 -10.33 -7.33 13.06
CA TYR A 151 -9.85 -5.96 12.94
C TYR A 151 -10.93 -4.97 13.37
N ARG A 152 -10.53 -3.99 14.19
CA ARG A 152 -11.41 -2.93 14.70
C ARG A 152 -10.73 -1.59 14.50
N VAL A 153 -11.41 -0.64 13.89
CA VAL A 153 -10.99 0.75 13.82
C VAL A 153 -11.33 1.38 15.18
N LEU A 154 -10.31 1.83 15.90
CA LEU A 154 -10.44 2.48 17.21
C LEU A 154 -10.57 4.00 17.05
N GLY A 155 -10.02 4.54 15.96
CA GLY A 155 -10.10 5.95 15.62
C GLY A 155 -9.68 6.20 14.18
N GLU A 156 -10.20 7.26 13.58
CA GLU A 156 -9.85 7.67 12.23
C GLU A 156 -9.94 9.18 12.07
N THR A 157 -9.19 9.73 11.12
CA THR A 157 -9.35 11.14 10.75
C THR A 157 -10.68 11.34 10.03
N LEU A 158 -11.37 12.44 10.37
CA LEU A 158 -12.69 12.77 9.83
C LEU A 158 -12.62 13.74 8.64
N ASP A 159 -11.46 14.30 8.35
CA ASP A 159 -11.29 15.33 7.34
C ASP A 159 -10.24 14.95 6.29
N ILE A 160 -8.96 14.92 6.64
CA ILE A 160 -7.86 14.68 5.72
C ILE A 160 -6.84 13.69 6.29
N GLY A 161 -6.42 12.70 5.50
CA GLY A 161 -5.32 11.82 5.86
C GLY A 161 -4.01 12.60 6.01
N ILE A 162 -3.16 12.18 6.97
CA ILE A 162 -1.94 12.91 7.33
C ILE A 162 -0.98 13.07 6.15
N GLY A 163 -0.89 12.09 5.25
CA GLY A 163 -0.05 12.20 4.06
C GLY A 163 -0.51 13.35 3.15
N ASN A 164 -1.80 13.45 2.86
CA ASN A 164 -2.35 14.56 2.09
C ASN A 164 -2.24 15.90 2.83
N MET A 165 -2.31 15.90 4.16
CA MET A 165 -2.09 17.10 4.96
C MET A 165 -0.66 17.61 4.80
N LEU A 166 0.33 16.71 4.89
CA LEU A 166 1.74 17.04 4.68
C LEU A 166 2.00 17.55 3.25
N ASP A 167 1.41 16.91 2.24
CA ASP A 167 1.53 17.35 0.84
C ASP A 167 0.89 18.73 0.60
N LYS A 168 -0.24 19.02 1.25
CA LYS A 168 -0.86 20.36 1.20
C LYS A 168 0.02 21.41 1.89
N PHE A 169 0.55 21.09 3.06
CA PHE A 169 1.48 21.97 3.77
C PHE A 169 2.71 22.27 2.90
N ALA A 170 3.34 21.24 2.36
CA ALA A 170 4.48 21.35 1.46
C ALA A 170 4.20 22.26 0.26
N ARG A 171 3.08 22.05 -0.41
CA ARG A 171 2.66 22.83 -1.58
C ARG A 171 2.47 24.30 -1.24
N ASN A 172 1.90 24.61 -0.08
CA ASN A 172 1.74 26.00 0.37
C ASN A 172 3.07 26.70 0.62
N HIS A 173 4.17 25.93 0.78
CA HIS A 173 5.54 26.44 0.93
C HIS A 173 6.39 26.25 -0.33
N GLY A 174 5.77 25.99 -1.48
CA GLY A 174 6.48 25.84 -2.76
C GLY A 174 7.25 24.52 -2.91
N ILE A 175 7.01 23.54 -2.06
CA ILE A 175 7.62 22.20 -2.12
C ILE A 175 6.77 21.32 -3.03
N PRO A 176 7.35 20.72 -4.09
CA PRO A 176 6.61 19.84 -5.01
C PRO A 176 6.23 18.50 -4.36
N PHE A 177 5.28 17.82 -5.00
CA PHE A 177 4.91 16.44 -4.65
C PHE A 177 6.06 15.45 -4.98
N PRO A 178 6.33 14.43 -4.13
CA PRO A 178 5.75 14.21 -2.80
C PRO A 178 6.39 15.11 -1.72
N GLY A 179 5.57 15.81 -0.94
CA GLY A 179 6.03 16.77 0.06
C GLY A 179 6.55 16.12 1.34
N GLY A 180 5.96 15.01 1.78
CA GLY A 180 6.31 14.34 3.02
C GLY A 180 7.81 14.03 3.18
N PRO A 181 8.48 13.38 2.22
CA PRO A 181 9.91 13.08 2.31
C PRO A 181 10.80 14.34 2.38
N VAL A 182 10.39 15.44 1.73
CA VAL A 182 11.13 16.70 1.77
C VAL A 182 10.99 17.37 3.13
N ILE A 183 9.77 17.36 3.71
CA ILE A 183 9.53 17.87 5.07
C ILE A 183 10.35 17.06 6.08
N GLU A 184 10.35 15.73 5.98
CA GLU A 184 11.13 14.86 6.85
C GLU A 184 12.63 15.22 6.80
N LYS A 185 13.18 15.36 5.60
CA LYS A 185 14.59 15.77 5.40
C LYS A 185 14.89 17.09 6.11
N HIS A 186 14.08 18.11 5.91
CA HIS A 186 14.26 19.41 6.56
C HIS A 186 14.13 19.31 8.09
N ALA A 187 13.21 18.48 8.57
CA ALA A 187 13.05 18.26 10.01
C ALA A 187 14.29 17.59 10.62
N LEU A 188 14.85 16.59 9.97
CA LEU A 188 16.07 15.91 10.41
C LEU A 188 17.28 16.84 10.39
N GLU A 189 17.48 17.59 9.31
CA GLU A 189 18.55 18.59 9.21
C GLU A 189 18.44 19.65 10.31
N TRP A 190 17.21 20.10 10.61
CA TRP A 190 16.98 21.06 11.68
C TRP A 190 17.32 20.48 13.06
N LEU A 191 16.89 19.25 13.36
CA LEU A 191 17.20 18.55 14.62
C LEU A 191 18.70 18.35 14.82
N GLU A 192 19.42 17.95 13.76
CA GLU A 192 20.88 17.79 13.80
C GLU A 192 21.59 19.11 14.15
N ASN A 193 21.13 20.23 13.57
CA ASN A 193 21.71 21.55 13.80
C ASN A 193 21.25 22.20 15.12
N ASN A 194 20.22 21.67 15.76
CA ASN A 194 19.62 22.20 16.98
C ASN A 194 19.39 21.13 18.05
N PRO A 195 20.42 20.37 18.48
CA PRO A 195 20.25 19.17 19.32
C PRO A 195 19.67 19.46 20.71
N ASN A 196 19.73 20.71 21.18
CA ASN A 196 19.22 21.14 22.48
C ASN A 196 17.93 21.97 22.36
N SER A 197 17.35 22.07 21.16
CA SER A 197 16.13 22.83 20.96
C SER A 197 14.93 22.08 21.55
N SER A 198 14.07 22.82 22.19
CA SER A 198 12.78 22.33 22.68
C SER A 198 11.70 22.86 21.73
N LEU A 199 10.78 21.98 21.34
CA LEU A 199 9.55 22.38 20.64
C LEU A 199 8.51 22.99 21.60
N GLN A 200 8.92 23.29 22.85
CA GLN A 200 8.07 23.98 23.81
C GLN A 200 7.63 25.35 23.26
N GLY A 201 6.33 25.56 23.21
CA GLY A 201 5.73 26.75 22.64
C GLY A 201 5.14 26.59 21.25
N LEU A 202 5.35 25.45 20.59
CA LEU A 202 4.59 25.04 19.41
C LEU A 202 3.39 24.19 19.85
N GLU A 203 2.38 24.84 20.39
CA GLU A 203 1.13 24.15 20.69
C GLU A 203 0.34 23.93 19.40
N LEU A 204 0.14 22.66 19.03
CA LEU A 204 -0.79 22.32 17.97
C LEU A 204 -2.23 22.49 18.47
N PRO A 205 -3.14 23.03 17.66
CA PRO A 205 -4.53 23.16 18.05
C PRO A 205 -5.12 21.78 18.34
N TYR A 206 -5.94 21.68 19.37
CA TYR A 206 -6.67 20.45 19.67
C TYR A 206 -7.71 20.20 18.60
N ALA A 207 -7.51 19.16 17.78
CA ALA A 207 -8.29 18.90 16.59
C ALA A 207 -9.41 17.85 16.78
N VAL A 208 -9.58 17.32 17.99
CA VAL A 208 -10.60 16.32 18.28
C VAL A 208 -11.79 17.01 18.94
N HIS A 209 -12.93 16.97 18.28
CA HIS A 209 -14.21 17.35 18.85
C HIS A 209 -14.91 16.07 19.29
N GLY A 210 -14.82 15.77 20.56
CA GLY A 210 -15.52 14.65 21.19
C GLY A 210 -16.91 15.02 21.63
#